data_3ceb4f114c889976b151122278aa741b
#
_entry.id   3ceb4f114c889976b151122278aa741b
#
_cell.length_a   1.000
_cell.length_b   1.000
_cell.length_c   1.000
_cell.angle_alpha   90.00
_cell.angle_beta   90.00
_cell.angle_gamma   90.00
#
_symmetry.space_group_name_H-M   'P 1'
#
loop_
_entity.id
_entity.type
_entity.pdbx_description
1 polymer ?
#
loop_
_entity_poly.entity_id
_entity_poly.type
_entity_poly.pdbx_seq_one_letter_code
_entity_poly.pdbx_strand_id
1 'polypeptide(L)'
;MIGHAAIEVREDDVDACVRFWALLGFAHVEAPPGLAARSTWVQAGSTQIHLLYADEPVVPAEGHVAVVVGDYEATLGALGEAGFQPQPRREHWGSPRAFVRSPSGHRVELMAAAPA
;
A
#
# COMPACT_ATOMS: atom_id res chain seq x y z
N MET A 1 4.46 -11.72 14.17
CA MET A 1 4.91 -10.69 13.18
C MET A 1 4.46 -11.07 11.78
N ILE A 2 3.89 -10.12 11.07
CA ILE A 2 3.52 -10.34 9.67
C ILE A 2 4.75 -10.15 8.79
N GLY A 3 5.06 -11.14 7.94
CA GLY A 3 6.17 -11.05 6.99
C GLY A 3 5.80 -10.25 5.76
N HIS A 4 4.66 -10.57 5.17
CA HIS A 4 4.17 -9.85 3.99
C HIS A 4 2.65 -9.95 3.88
N ALA A 5 2.10 -9.06 3.06
CA ALA A 5 0.74 -9.17 2.55
C ALA A 5 0.82 -9.30 1.02
N ALA A 6 -0.01 -10.13 0.43
CA ALA A 6 -0.04 -10.33 -1.02
C ALA A 6 -1.39 -9.82 -1.55
N ILE A 7 -1.34 -9.02 -2.60
CA ILE A 7 -2.52 -8.44 -3.25
C ILE A 7 -2.43 -8.64 -4.75
N GLU A 8 -3.58 -8.81 -5.40
CA GLU A 8 -3.64 -9.05 -6.84
C GLU A 8 -3.71 -7.74 -7.59
N VAL A 9 -2.89 -7.61 -8.64
CA VAL A 9 -2.86 -6.42 -9.49
C VAL A 9 -2.77 -6.86 -10.94
N ARG A 10 -3.24 -6.03 -11.86
CA ARG A 10 -2.95 -6.25 -13.28
C ARG A 10 -1.49 -5.89 -13.52
N GLU A 11 -0.81 -6.67 -14.35
CA GLU A 11 0.60 -6.41 -14.67
C GLU A 11 0.78 -5.00 -15.25
N ASP A 12 -0.18 -4.52 -16.04
CA ASP A 12 -0.15 -3.19 -16.62
C ASP A 12 -0.17 -2.07 -15.58
N ASP A 13 -0.65 -2.34 -14.38
CA ASP A 13 -0.76 -1.35 -13.30
C ASP A 13 0.42 -1.40 -12.33
N VAL A 14 1.34 -2.35 -12.50
CA VAL A 14 2.36 -2.62 -11.48
C VAL A 14 3.31 -1.43 -11.25
N ASP A 15 3.73 -0.74 -12.31
CA ASP A 15 4.64 0.40 -12.16
C ASP A 15 3.98 1.54 -11.39
N ALA A 16 2.69 1.80 -11.65
CA ALA A 16 1.94 2.79 -10.90
C ALA A 16 1.79 2.37 -9.43
N CYS A 17 1.57 1.08 -9.17
CA CYS A 17 1.49 0.55 -7.80
C CYS A 17 2.82 0.71 -7.07
N VAL A 18 3.94 0.41 -7.72
CA VAL A 18 5.26 0.60 -7.12
C VAL A 18 5.48 2.06 -6.71
N ARG A 19 5.11 3.00 -7.58
CA ARG A 19 5.22 4.44 -7.26
C ARG A 19 4.32 4.83 -6.09
N PHE A 20 3.10 4.28 -6.03
CA PHE A 20 2.18 4.51 -4.92
C PHE A 20 2.78 4.03 -3.59
N TRP A 21 3.24 2.78 -3.56
CA TRP A 21 3.81 2.20 -2.34
C TRP A 21 5.10 2.91 -1.91
N ALA A 22 5.86 3.46 -2.86
CA ALA A 22 7.04 4.27 -2.54
C ALA A 22 6.66 5.52 -1.75
N LEU A 23 5.50 6.14 -2.02
CA LEU A 23 5.02 7.28 -1.25
C LEU A 23 4.70 6.91 0.19
N LEU A 24 4.46 5.64 0.47
CA LEU A 24 4.20 5.13 1.82
C LEU A 24 5.47 4.57 2.49
N GLY A 25 6.63 4.70 1.85
CA GLY A 25 7.90 4.25 2.41
C GLY A 25 8.34 2.85 1.99
N PHE A 26 7.66 2.23 1.01
CA PHE A 26 8.02 0.90 0.52
C PHE A 26 8.85 1.01 -0.75
N ALA A 27 10.06 0.48 -0.73
CA ALA A 27 10.96 0.48 -1.87
C ALA A 27 10.85 -0.84 -2.65
N HIS A 28 10.97 -0.78 -3.96
CA HIS A 28 11.02 -1.97 -4.79
C HIS A 28 12.20 -2.85 -4.39
N VAL A 29 11.96 -4.14 -4.23
CA VAL A 29 12.99 -5.15 -4.00
C VAL A 29 12.83 -6.27 -5.03
N GLU A 30 13.91 -6.96 -5.33
CA GLU A 30 13.90 -8.01 -6.33
C GLU A 30 13.28 -9.28 -5.77
N ALA A 31 12.27 -9.81 -6.46
CA ALA A 31 11.68 -11.09 -6.10
C ALA A 31 12.62 -12.24 -6.51
N PRO A 32 12.58 -13.39 -5.82
CA PRO A 32 13.37 -14.56 -6.24
C PRO A 32 13.03 -14.99 -7.67
N PRO A 33 13.98 -15.62 -8.39
CA PRO A 33 13.76 -15.96 -9.82
C PRO A 33 12.48 -16.74 -10.10
N GLY A 34 12.06 -17.63 -9.22
CA GLY A 34 10.85 -18.40 -9.40
C GLY A 34 9.56 -17.59 -9.27
N LEU A 35 9.62 -16.38 -8.73
CA LEU A 35 8.45 -15.53 -8.49
C LEU A 35 8.49 -14.21 -9.27
N ALA A 36 9.66 -13.81 -9.78
CA ALA A 36 9.84 -12.53 -10.44
C ALA A 36 9.01 -12.41 -11.73
N ALA A 37 8.69 -13.52 -12.39
CA ALA A 37 7.90 -13.49 -13.62
C ALA A 37 6.41 -13.22 -13.37
N ARG A 38 5.94 -13.37 -12.13
CA ARG A 38 4.51 -13.27 -11.81
C ARG A 38 4.20 -12.36 -10.62
N SER A 39 5.19 -11.64 -10.12
CA SER A 39 4.99 -10.73 -9.00
C SER A 39 6.06 -9.65 -8.95
N THR A 40 5.74 -8.56 -8.29
CA THR A 40 6.68 -7.49 -7.96
C THR A 40 6.56 -7.22 -6.46
N TRP A 41 7.67 -7.05 -5.79
CA TRP A 41 7.72 -6.89 -4.34
C TRP A 41 8.20 -5.51 -3.96
N VAL A 42 7.60 -4.94 -2.92
CA VAL A 42 8.04 -3.71 -2.28
C VAL A 42 8.20 -3.95 -0.79
N GLN A 43 9.11 -3.24 -0.15
CA GLN A 43 9.49 -3.49 1.23
C GLN A 43 9.70 -2.20 2.01
N ALA A 44 9.21 -2.19 3.25
CA ALA A 44 9.51 -1.18 4.24
C ALA A 44 9.92 -1.88 5.53
N GLY A 45 11.15 -1.64 6.02
CA GLY A 45 11.68 -2.38 7.16
C GLY A 45 11.69 -3.87 6.88
N SER A 46 11.04 -4.66 7.73
CA SER A 46 10.96 -6.11 7.57
C SER A 46 9.64 -6.58 6.95
N THR A 47 8.78 -5.65 6.54
CA THR A 47 7.46 -5.98 5.98
C THR A 47 7.46 -5.77 4.47
N GLN A 48 6.87 -6.71 3.74
CA GLN A 48 6.77 -6.65 2.30
C GLN A 48 5.32 -6.63 1.84
N ILE A 49 5.08 -5.99 0.71
CA ILE A 49 3.84 -6.12 -0.05
C ILE A 49 4.21 -6.83 -1.36
N HIS A 50 3.55 -7.94 -1.64
CA HIS A 50 3.75 -8.70 -2.86
C HIS A 50 2.60 -8.38 -3.83
N LEU A 51 2.92 -7.80 -4.97
CA LEU A 51 1.97 -7.46 -6.01
C LEU A 51 1.91 -8.63 -6.98
N LEU A 52 0.88 -9.46 -6.86
CA LEU A 52 0.71 -10.67 -7.67
C LEU A 52 -0.02 -10.33 -8.97
N TYR A 53 0.54 -10.71 -10.11
CA TYR A 53 -0.10 -10.42 -11.40
C TYR A 53 -1.31 -11.30 -11.61
N ALA A 54 -2.44 -10.69 -11.96
CA ALA A 54 -3.67 -11.39 -12.27
C ALA A 54 -4.39 -10.67 -13.41
N ASP A 55 -5.01 -11.44 -14.31
CA ASP A 55 -5.78 -10.86 -15.41
C ASP A 55 -7.07 -10.20 -14.88
N GLU A 56 -7.67 -10.80 -13.86
CA GLU A 56 -8.87 -10.29 -13.21
C GLU A 56 -8.64 -10.20 -11.69
N PRO A 57 -7.95 -9.16 -11.23
CA PRO A 57 -7.64 -9.04 -9.81
C PRO A 57 -8.90 -8.99 -8.95
N VAL A 58 -8.86 -9.70 -7.83
CA VAL A 58 -9.91 -9.60 -6.82
C VAL A 58 -9.50 -8.51 -5.83
N VAL A 59 -10.35 -7.49 -5.71
CA VAL A 59 -10.14 -6.37 -4.78
C VAL A 59 -11.20 -6.45 -3.70
N PRO A 60 -10.81 -6.64 -2.42
CA PRO A 60 -11.79 -6.71 -1.34
C PRO A 60 -12.61 -5.43 -1.24
N ALA A 61 -13.90 -5.56 -0.93
CA ALA A 61 -14.78 -4.40 -0.77
C ALA A 61 -14.37 -3.55 0.44
N GLU A 62 -14.03 -4.17 1.56
CA GLU A 62 -13.65 -3.47 2.79
C GLU A 62 -12.31 -3.93 3.37
N GLY A 63 -11.89 -5.16 3.08
CA GLY A 63 -10.59 -5.66 3.54
C GLY A 63 -9.47 -4.78 3.02
N HIS A 64 -8.48 -4.48 3.87
CA HIS A 64 -7.44 -3.51 3.53
C HIS A 64 -6.15 -3.78 4.29
N VAL A 65 -5.06 -3.22 3.79
CA VAL A 65 -3.78 -3.17 4.49
C VAL A 65 -3.71 -1.81 5.21
N ALA A 66 -3.26 -1.83 6.45
CA ALA A 66 -3.03 -0.61 7.22
C ALA A 66 -1.53 -0.40 7.42
N VAL A 67 -1.06 0.81 7.19
CA VAL A 67 0.35 1.18 7.24
C VAL A 67 0.53 2.33 8.24
N VAL A 68 1.44 2.16 9.20
CA VAL A 68 1.86 3.26 10.05
C VAL A 68 2.94 4.04 9.30
N VAL A 69 2.69 5.32 9.03
CA VAL A 69 3.63 6.18 8.31
C VAL A 69 4.36 7.10 9.26
N GLY A 70 5.64 7.37 8.98
CA GLY A 70 6.51 8.13 9.89
C GLY A 70 6.12 9.61 10.01
N ASP A 71 5.68 10.22 8.90
CA ASP A 71 5.18 11.59 8.88
C ASP A 71 3.83 11.60 8.17
N TYR A 72 2.78 11.53 8.96
CA TYR A 72 1.42 11.38 8.47
C TYR A 72 1.01 12.54 7.56
N GLU A 73 1.22 13.78 7.99
CA GLU A 73 0.81 14.96 7.21
C GLU A 73 1.60 15.09 5.92
N ALA A 74 2.91 14.84 5.95
CA ALA A 74 3.74 14.86 4.75
C ALA A 74 3.32 13.78 3.76
N THR A 75 2.95 12.59 4.25
CA THR A 75 2.48 11.49 3.40
C THR A 75 1.16 11.86 2.73
N LEU A 76 0.20 12.43 3.46
CA LEU A 76 -1.05 12.89 2.85
C LEU A 76 -0.79 13.94 1.76
N GLY A 77 0.12 14.89 2.03
CA GLY A 77 0.49 15.92 1.06
C GLY A 77 1.11 15.33 -0.21
N ALA A 78 2.03 14.39 -0.06
CA ALA A 78 2.69 13.73 -1.19
C ALA A 78 1.70 12.93 -2.03
N LEU A 79 0.77 12.23 -1.39
CA LEU A 79 -0.29 11.50 -2.09
C LEU A 79 -1.18 12.45 -2.88
N GLY A 80 -1.58 13.57 -2.26
CA GLY A 80 -2.40 14.58 -2.94
C GLY A 80 -1.71 15.18 -4.16
N GLU A 81 -0.41 15.49 -4.05
CA GLU A 81 0.38 16.00 -5.17
C GLU A 81 0.52 14.98 -6.29
N ALA A 82 0.52 13.71 -5.97
CA ALA A 82 0.57 12.63 -6.97
C ALA A 82 -0.80 12.30 -7.57
N GLY A 83 -1.87 13.01 -7.17
CA GLY A 83 -3.20 12.84 -7.73
C GLY A 83 -4.11 11.89 -6.98
N PHE A 84 -3.67 11.37 -5.83
CA PHE A 84 -4.51 10.52 -4.99
C PHE A 84 -5.37 11.37 -4.05
N GLN A 85 -6.42 10.80 -3.51
CA GLN A 85 -7.36 11.51 -2.65
C GLN A 85 -7.51 10.80 -1.31
N PRO A 86 -6.55 10.97 -0.38
CA PRO A 86 -6.69 10.43 0.96
C PRO A 86 -7.91 11.02 1.65
N GLN A 87 -8.68 10.16 2.31
CA GLN A 87 -9.89 10.57 3.01
C GLN A 87 -9.73 10.31 4.51
N PRO A 88 -9.53 11.36 5.31
CA PRO A 88 -9.48 11.21 6.76
C PRO A 88 -10.75 10.56 7.29
N ARG A 89 -10.58 9.72 8.30
CA ARG A 89 -11.67 9.01 8.95
C ARG A 89 -11.67 9.31 10.44
N ARG A 90 -12.76 8.95 11.10
CA ARG A 90 -12.92 9.15 12.53
C ARG A 90 -11.79 8.46 13.29
N GLU A 91 -11.22 9.17 14.26
CA GLU A 91 -10.21 8.62 15.15
C GLU A 91 -10.87 7.71 16.18
N HIS A 92 -10.32 6.52 16.34
CA HIS A 92 -10.83 5.54 17.32
C HIS A 92 -9.85 5.27 18.45
N TRP A 93 -8.59 5.71 18.32
CA TRP A 93 -7.56 5.51 19.34
C TRP A 93 -6.70 6.76 19.56
N GLY A 94 -7.26 7.94 19.27
CA GLY A 94 -6.59 9.22 19.52
C GLY A 94 -5.50 9.59 18.54
N SER A 95 -5.43 8.91 17.39
CA SER A 95 -4.47 9.23 16.34
C SER A 95 -5.15 9.37 14.99
N PRO A 96 -4.67 10.30 14.14
CA PRO A 96 -5.22 10.48 12.80
C PRO A 96 -5.06 9.24 11.93
N ARG A 97 -6.03 9.02 11.08
CA ARG A 97 -6.01 7.97 10.07
C ARG A 97 -6.78 8.38 8.82
N ALA A 98 -6.44 7.81 7.68
CA ALA A 98 -7.12 8.09 6.43
C ALA A 98 -7.13 6.86 5.55
N PHE A 99 -8.12 6.75 4.67
CA PHE A 99 -8.14 5.74 3.61
C PHE A 99 -7.74 6.37 2.28
N VAL A 100 -7.06 5.59 1.45
CA VAL A 100 -6.72 5.96 0.09
C VAL A 100 -6.84 4.72 -0.80
N ARG A 101 -7.19 4.90 -2.08
CA ARG A 101 -7.18 3.81 -3.06
C ARG A 101 -5.86 3.81 -3.82
N SER A 102 -5.24 2.64 -3.90
CA SER A 102 -4.04 2.45 -4.73
C SER A 102 -4.42 2.41 -6.22
N PRO A 103 -3.44 2.46 -7.14
CA PRO A 103 -3.74 2.36 -8.58
C PRO A 103 -4.43 1.06 -8.98
N SER A 104 -4.27 -0.01 -8.22
CA SER A 104 -4.99 -1.27 -8.46
C SER A 104 -6.38 -1.30 -7.83
N GLY A 105 -6.81 -0.20 -7.20
CA GLY A 105 -8.12 -0.08 -6.57
C GLY A 105 -8.18 -0.58 -5.13
N HIS A 106 -7.08 -1.09 -4.58
CA HIS A 106 -7.06 -1.58 -3.21
C HIS A 106 -7.16 -0.43 -2.23
N ARG A 107 -7.98 -0.64 -1.20
CA ARG A 107 -8.11 0.28 -0.09
C ARG A 107 -6.90 0.13 0.83
N VAL A 108 -6.28 1.24 1.19
CA VAL A 108 -5.14 1.26 2.09
C VAL A 108 -5.43 2.26 3.20
N GLU A 109 -5.21 1.84 4.44
CA GLU A 109 -5.34 2.73 5.59
C GLU A 109 -3.97 3.29 5.96
N LEU A 110 -3.90 4.60 6.12
CA LEU A 110 -2.71 5.31 6.58
C LEU A 110 -2.95 5.69 8.02
N MET A 111 -2.03 5.32 8.90
CA MET A 111 -2.15 5.60 10.34
C MET A 111 -0.96 6.39 10.82
N ALA A 112 -1.21 7.44 11.62
CA ALA A 112 -0.13 8.17 12.29
C ALA A 112 0.47 7.30 13.41
N ALA A 113 -0.35 6.47 14.05
CA ALA A 113 0.10 5.51 15.05
C ALA A 113 -0.86 4.33 15.09
N ALA A 114 -0.32 3.15 15.37
CA ALA A 114 -1.15 1.96 15.56
C ALA A 114 -1.97 2.07 16.86
N PRO A 115 -3.07 1.34 16.97
CA PRO A 115 -3.79 1.20 18.24
C PRO A 115 -2.86 0.66 19.32
N ALA A 116 -2.99 1.19 20.51
CA ALA A 116 -2.17 0.76 21.65
C ALA A 116 -2.66 -0.57 22.23
#